data_9dfa61259fb86cd5d12593bf481dfff1
#
_entry.id   9dfa61259fb86cd5d12593bf481dfff1
#
_cell.length_a   1.000
_cell.length_b   1.000
_cell.length_c   1.000
_cell.angle_alpha   90.00
_cell.angle_beta   90.00
_cell.angle_gamma   90.00
#
_symmetry.space_group_name_H-M   'P 1'
#
loop_
_entity.id
_entity.type
_entity.pdbx_description
1 polymer ?
#
loop_
_entity_poly.entity_id
_entity_poly.type
_entity_poly.pdbx_seq_one_letter_code
_entity_poly.pdbx_strand_id
1 'polypeptide(L)'
;MPEDSSIILNKNIILTFAEPVSKDDFIKKIKEAAANLVSFLKSNGCSQLGHIKFISTTNGEDYLQLSVLDIDQGPKVDGILKKTFEKIKVTLNVIVFGMKKDDVNKKIAEEITNLENYFHSA
;
A
#
# COMPACT_ATOMS: atom_id res chain seq x y z
N MET A 1 7.13 -0.35 -27.01
CA MET A 1 8.36 -0.88 -26.45
C MET A 1 8.24 -1.12 -24.98
N PRO A 2 9.01 -2.04 -24.46
CA PRO A 2 8.91 -2.40 -23.04
C PRO A 2 9.05 -1.22 -22.09
N GLU A 3 9.90 -0.25 -22.38
CA GLU A 3 10.11 0.88 -21.48
C GLU A 3 8.89 1.78 -21.37
N ASP A 4 7.95 1.69 -22.30
CA ASP A 4 6.73 2.48 -22.26
C ASP A 4 5.55 1.71 -21.69
N SER A 5 5.76 0.45 -21.41
CA SER A 5 4.68 -0.40 -20.90
C SER A 5 4.37 -0.07 -19.46
N SER A 6 3.09 -0.07 -19.15
CA SER A 6 2.64 0.06 -17.77
C SER A 6 2.76 -1.30 -17.07
N ILE A 7 3.04 -1.24 -15.79
CA ILE A 7 3.02 -2.40 -14.90
C ILE A 7 1.82 -2.20 -13.99
N ILE A 8 0.93 -3.19 -13.96
CA ILE A 8 -0.25 -3.19 -13.10
C ILE A 8 -0.15 -4.37 -12.16
N LEU A 9 -0.10 -4.08 -10.86
CA LEU A 9 0.00 -5.11 -9.83
C LEU A 9 -1.12 -4.92 -8.83
N ASN A 10 -1.79 -6.03 -8.50
CA ASN A 10 -2.86 -6.08 -7.50
C ASN A 10 -2.52 -7.13 -6.47
N LYS A 11 -2.63 -6.77 -5.20
CA LYS A 11 -2.43 -7.70 -4.09
C LYS A 11 -3.56 -7.54 -3.09
N ASN A 12 -4.06 -8.66 -2.61
CA ASN A 12 -5.07 -8.69 -1.55
C ASN A 12 -4.45 -9.36 -0.34
N ILE A 13 -4.52 -8.70 0.81
CA ILE A 13 -4.03 -9.27 2.05
C ILE A 13 -5.08 -9.11 3.13
N ILE A 14 -5.08 -10.04 4.06
CA ILE A 14 -5.92 -9.98 5.25
C ILE A 14 -4.99 -9.96 6.45
N LEU A 15 -5.10 -8.91 7.25
CA LEU A 15 -4.34 -8.78 8.49
C LEU A 15 -5.27 -9.11 9.64
N THR A 16 -4.84 -10.03 10.50
CA THR A 16 -5.57 -10.42 11.68
C THR A 16 -4.68 -10.14 12.88
N PHE A 17 -5.24 -9.50 13.90
CA PHE A 17 -4.47 -9.03 15.05
C PHE A 17 -4.89 -9.76 16.31
N ALA A 18 -3.92 -10.08 17.18
CA ALA A 18 -4.20 -10.72 18.46
C ALA A 18 -5.01 -9.79 19.37
N GLU A 19 -4.73 -8.48 19.28
CA GLU A 19 -5.43 -7.46 20.05
C GLU A 19 -5.90 -6.36 19.11
N PRO A 20 -6.96 -5.62 19.44
CA PRO A 20 -7.46 -4.55 18.57
C PRO A 20 -6.38 -3.53 18.23
N VAL A 21 -6.34 -3.14 16.97
CA VAL A 21 -5.41 -2.13 16.46
C VAL A 21 -6.20 -0.86 16.21
N SER A 22 -5.65 0.28 16.57
CA SER A 22 -6.30 1.56 16.29
C SER A 22 -6.17 1.93 14.82
N LYS A 23 -7.18 2.64 14.30
CA LYS A 23 -7.10 3.09 12.92
C LYS A 23 -5.92 4.04 12.71
N ASP A 24 -5.58 4.84 13.71
CA ASP A 24 -4.47 5.80 13.59
C ASP A 24 -3.14 5.07 13.43
N ASP A 25 -2.92 4.02 14.19
CA ASP A 25 -1.70 3.22 14.07
C ASP A 25 -1.66 2.50 12.72
N PHE A 26 -2.79 1.95 12.29
CA PHE A 26 -2.89 1.30 10.99
C PHE A 26 -2.57 2.28 9.85
N ILE A 27 -3.20 3.46 9.87
CA ILE A 27 -2.98 4.49 8.83
C ILE A 27 -1.51 4.89 8.80
N LYS A 28 -0.90 5.08 9.97
CA LYS A 28 0.52 5.43 10.06
C LYS A 28 1.37 4.38 9.32
N LYS A 29 1.07 3.11 9.53
CA LYS A 29 1.85 2.02 8.93
C LYS A 29 1.66 1.91 7.43
N ILE A 30 0.44 2.07 6.92
CA ILE A 30 0.27 2.03 5.47
C ILE A 30 0.86 3.27 4.80
N LYS A 31 0.88 4.41 5.48
CA LYS A 31 1.59 5.60 4.98
C LYS A 31 3.09 5.32 4.86
N GLU A 32 3.66 4.64 5.83
CA GLU A 32 5.08 4.26 5.77
C GLU A 32 5.35 3.31 4.60
N ALA A 33 4.47 2.33 4.41
CA ALA A 33 4.61 1.40 3.29
C ALA A 33 4.54 2.15 1.95
N ALA A 34 3.59 3.07 1.82
CA ALA A 34 3.47 3.88 0.61
C ALA A 34 4.72 4.73 0.38
N ALA A 35 5.26 5.35 1.44
CA ALA A 35 6.46 6.16 1.35
C ALA A 35 7.67 5.32 0.92
N ASN A 36 7.77 4.11 1.43
CA ASN A 36 8.86 3.20 1.06
C ASN A 36 8.77 2.79 -0.41
N LEU A 37 7.55 2.55 -0.90
CA LEU A 37 7.34 2.26 -2.32
C LEU A 37 7.74 3.44 -3.19
N VAL A 38 7.33 4.67 -2.82
CA VAL A 38 7.68 5.87 -3.57
C VAL A 38 9.19 6.08 -3.59
N SER A 39 9.86 5.91 -2.45
CA SER A 39 11.32 6.03 -2.38
C SER A 39 12.01 5.03 -3.28
N PHE A 40 11.53 3.79 -3.30
CA PHE A 40 12.07 2.75 -4.16
C PHE A 40 11.91 3.13 -5.63
N LEU A 41 10.72 3.60 -6.01
CA LEU A 41 10.46 3.99 -7.40
C LEU A 41 11.37 5.14 -7.83
N LYS A 42 11.51 6.15 -6.99
CA LYS A 42 12.39 7.28 -7.28
C LYS A 42 13.84 6.83 -7.46
N SER A 43 14.32 5.97 -6.55
CA SER A 43 15.71 5.54 -6.55
C SER A 43 16.04 4.62 -7.72
N ASN A 44 15.04 4.00 -8.32
CA ASN A 44 15.25 3.04 -9.41
C ASN A 44 14.77 3.56 -10.76
N GLY A 45 14.58 4.86 -10.88
CA GLY A 45 14.37 5.50 -12.18
C GLY A 45 12.98 5.31 -12.75
N CYS A 46 11.96 5.19 -11.91
CA CYS A 46 10.59 5.15 -12.38
C CYS A 46 10.30 6.39 -13.24
N SER A 47 9.86 6.19 -14.47
CA SER A 47 9.62 7.31 -15.36
C SER A 47 8.32 8.03 -15.07
N GLN A 48 7.31 7.30 -14.58
CA GLN A 48 6.02 7.89 -14.27
C GLN A 48 5.26 6.98 -13.33
N LEU A 49 4.63 7.59 -12.33
CA LEU A 49 3.72 6.90 -11.43
C LEU A 49 2.29 7.07 -11.95
N GLY A 50 1.61 5.95 -12.20
CA GLY A 50 0.18 5.99 -12.45
C GLY A 50 -0.57 6.21 -11.14
N HIS A 51 -0.47 5.25 -10.23
CA HIS A 51 -0.93 5.44 -8.86
C HIS A 51 -0.47 4.29 -7.97
N ILE A 52 -0.49 4.56 -6.66
CA ILE A 52 -0.41 3.55 -5.61
C ILE A 52 -1.67 3.73 -4.77
N LYS A 53 -2.46 2.68 -4.62
CA LYS A 53 -3.68 2.74 -3.81
C LYS A 53 -3.72 1.60 -2.82
N PHE A 54 -3.98 1.93 -1.56
CA PHE A 54 -4.29 0.95 -0.51
C PHE A 54 -5.76 1.16 -0.16
N ILE A 55 -6.59 0.14 -0.41
CA ILE A 55 -8.01 0.19 -0.09
C ILE A 55 -8.26 -0.81 1.03
N SER A 56 -8.73 -0.33 2.17
CA SER A 56 -8.86 -1.14 3.38
C SER A 56 -10.30 -1.13 3.87
N THR A 57 -10.78 -2.30 4.31
CA THR A 57 -12.12 -2.44 4.87
C THR A 57 -12.10 -3.43 6.03
N THR A 58 -12.86 -3.13 7.08
CA THR A 58 -12.97 -4.02 8.25
C THR A 58 -14.14 -4.98 8.14
N ASN A 59 -15.22 -4.59 7.44
CA ASN A 59 -16.44 -5.39 7.38
C ASN A 59 -17.12 -5.36 6.01
N GLY A 60 -16.47 -4.77 5.01
CA GLY A 60 -17.03 -4.65 3.67
C GLY A 60 -17.94 -3.44 3.49
N GLU A 61 -18.29 -2.74 4.56
CA GLU A 61 -19.14 -1.54 4.49
C GLU A 61 -18.35 -0.26 4.71
N ASP A 62 -17.38 -0.29 5.63
CA ASP A 62 -16.47 0.82 5.82
C ASP A 62 -15.32 0.69 4.84
N TYR A 63 -14.68 1.80 4.53
CA TYR A 63 -13.46 1.73 3.74
C TYR A 63 -12.61 2.95 4.00
N LEU A 64 -11.31 2.75 3.80
CA LEU A 64 -10.34 3.83 3.81
C LEU A 64 -9.46 3.64 2.58
N GLN A 65 -9.28 4.69 1.81
CA GLN A 65 -8.40 4.67 0.66
C GLN A 65 -7.24 5.61 0.88
N LEU A 66 -6.02 5.07 0.79
CA LEU A 66 -4.82 5.87 0.74
C LEU A 66 -4.32 5.82 -0.69
N SER A 67 -4.13 6.99 -1.32
CA SER A 67 -3.67 7.03 -2.70
C SER A 67 -2.49 7.97 -2.87
N VAL A 68 -1.54 7.56 -3.71
CA VAL A 68 -0.43 8.38 -4.15
C VAL A 68 -0.56 8.50 -5.66
N LEU A 69 -0.78 9.71 -6.15
CA LEU A 69 -0.99 9.97 -7.56
C LEU A 69 0.21 10.61 -8.24
N ASP A 70 1.13 11.13 -7.45
CA ASP A 70 2.31 11.82 -7.94
C ASP A 70 3.49 11.44 -7.04
N ILE A 71 4.61 11.09 -7.66
CA ILE A 71 5.77 10.61 -6.94
C ILE A 71 6.38 11.69 -6.01
N ASP A 72 6.10 12.94 -6.29
CA ASP A 72 6.61 14.07 -5.50
C ASP A 72 5.60 14.64 -4.52
N GLN A 73 4.39 14.09 -4.48
CA GLN A 73 3.36 14.53 -3.55
C GLN A 73 3.08 13.43 -2.53
N GLY A 74 2.69 13.84 -1.34
CA GLY A 74 2.32 12.92 -0.30
C GLY A 74 1.02 12.18 -0.60
N PRO A 75 0.70 11.18 0.20
CA PRO A 75 -0.53 10.42 0.02
C PRO A 75 -1.75 11.22 0.43
N LYS A 76 -2.88 10.90 -0.20
CA LYS A 76 -4.19 11.37 0.21
C LYS A 76 -4.92 10.23 0.87
N VAL A 77 -5.64 10.54 1.93
CA VAL A 77 -6.42 9.54 2.67
C VAL A 77 -7.88 9.98 2.67
N ASP A 78 -8.75 9.09 2.20
CA ASP A 78 -10.19 9.30 2.15
C ASP A 78 -10.90 8.12 2.78
N GLY A 79 -12.10 8.36 3.29
CA GLY A 79 -12.92 7.30 3.83
C GLY A 79 -12.89 7.26 5.34
N ILE A 80 -13.62 6.31 5.89
CA ILE A 80 -13.78 6.16 7.33
C ILE A 80 -13.65 4.69 7.70
N LEU A 81 -12.79 4.40 8.68
CA LEU A 81 -12.68 3.07 9.29
C LEU A 81 -13.22 3.14 10.71
N LYS A 82 -13.52 1.97 11.26
CA LYS A 82 -13.78 1.84 12.69
C LYS A 82 -12.57 2.34 13.47
N LYS A 83 -12.80 2.82 14.69
CA LYS A 83 -11.71 3.33 15.54
C LYS A 83 -10.69 2.25 15.88
N THR A 84 -11.17 1.02 16.10
CA THR A 84 -10.31 -0.13 16.38
C THR A 84 -10.87 -1.34 15.65
N PHE A 85 -10.01 -2.29 15.34
CA PHE A 85 -10.42 -3.52 14.67
C PHE A 85 -9.41 -4.62 14.90
N GLU A 86 -9.87 -5.87 14.78
CA GLU A 86 -9.04 -7.05 14.95
C GLU A 86 -8.70 -7.73 13.64
N LYS A 87 -9.33 -7.29 12.55
CA LYS A 87 -9.12 -7.84 11.23
C LYS A 87 -9.40 -6.76 10.19
N ILE A 88 -8.57 -6.72 9.16
CA ILE A 88 -8.76 -5.78 8.08
C ILE A 88 -8.30 -6.40 6.76
N LYS A 89 -9.07 -6.17 5.71
CA LYS A 89 -8.70 -6.58 4.37
C LYS A 89 -8.11 -5.37 3.66
N VAL A 90 -6.94 -5.57 3.04
CA VAL A 90 -6.26 -4.50 2.31
C VAL A 90 -6.04 -4.94 0.88
N THR A 91 -6.45 -4.12 -0.06
CA THR A 91 -6.17 -4.32 -1.48
C THR A 91 -5.17 -3.27 -1.90
N LEU A 92 -4.02 -3.71 -2.40
CA LEU A 92 -2.97 -2.82 -2.90
C LEU A 92 -2.98 -2.88 -4.41
N ASN A 93 -3.13 -1.72 -5.05
CA ASN A 93 -3.10 -1.58 -6.49
C ASN A 93 -1.99 -0.60 -6.86
N VAL A 94 -1.09 -1.04 -7.74
CA VAL A 94 0.07 -0.23 -8.16
C VAL A 94 0.11 -0.19 -9.68
N ILE A 95 0.17 1.00 -10.24
CA ILE A 95 0.37 1.20 -11.68
C ILE A 95 1.56 2.13 -11.85
N VAL A 96 2.60 1.63 -12.52
CA VAL A 96 3.84 2.39 -12.74
C VAL A 96 4.34 2.18 -14.17
N PHE A 97 5.20 3.09 -14.61
CA PHE A 97 5.82 3.04 -15.95
C PHE A 97 7.33 3.11 -15.81
N GLY A 98 8.04 2.45 -16.72
CA GLY A 98 9.48 2.54 -16.77
C GLY A 98 10.21 1.70 -15.74
N MET A 99 9.56 0.67 -15.22
CA MET A 99 10.14 -0.23 -14.22
C MET A 99 10.06 -1.67 -14.69
N LYS A 100 10.88 -2.53 -14.10
CA LYS A 100 10.77 -3.97 -14.31
C LYS A 100 9.75 -4.52 -13.35
N LYS A 101 8.83 -5.32 -13.87
CA LYS A 101 7.73 -5.88 -13.08
C LYS A 101 8.24 -6.67 -11.87
N ASP A 102 9.28 -7.50 -12.07
CA ASP A 102 9.81 -8.33 -10.98
C ASP A 102 10.37 -7.48 -9.85
N ASP A 103 11.02 -6.37 -10.15
CA ASP A 103 11.59 -5.49 -9.14
C ASP A 103 10.48 -4.83 -8.31
N VAL A 104 9.43 -4.35 -8.97
CA VAL A 104 8.31 -3.71 -8.27
C VAL A 104 7.56 -4.76 -7.44
N ASN A 105 7.33 -5.93 -8.01
CA ASN A 105 6.63 -7.00 -7.31
C ASN A 105 7.39 -7.43 -6.06
N LYS A 106 8.71 -7.54 -6.15
CA LYS A 106 9.56 -7.89 -5.01
C LYS A 106 9.48 -6.84 -3.91
N LYS A 107 9.50 -5.56 -4.28
CA LYS A 107 9.39 -4.48 -3.28
C LYS A 107 8.02 -4.47 -2.61
N ILE A 108 6.96 -4.70 -3.37
CA ILE A 108 5.62 -4.79 -2.81
C ILE A 108 5.54 -5.95 -1.81
N ALA A 109 6.09 -7.12 -2.18
CA ALA A 109 6.09 -8.27 -1.28
C ALA A 109 6.84 -7.97 0.02
N GLU A 110 7.95 -7.25 -0.07
CA GLU A 110 8.74 -6.83 1.08
C GLU A 110 7.91 -5.93 2.01
N GLU A 111 7.20 -4.95 1.45
CA GLU A 111 6.38 -4.04 2.26
C GLU A 111 5.19 -4.77 2.90
N ILE A 112 4.59 -5.71 2.19
CA ILE A 112 3.51 -6.52 2.76
C ILE A 112 4.05 -7.34 3.94
N THR A 113 5.22 -7.97 3.78
CA THR A 113 5.85 -8.73 4.85
C THR A 113 6.13 -7.84 6.07
N ASN A 114 6.61 -6.62 5.82
CA ASN A 114 6.86 -5.68 6.91
C ASN A 114 5.58 -5.33 7.68
N LEU A 115 4.47 -5.12 6.96
CA LEU A 115 3.19 -4.85 7.61
C LEU A 115 2.74 -6.04 8.45
N GLU A 116 2.82 -7.25 7.88
CA GLU A 116 2.43 -8.46 8.58
C GLU A 116 3.27 -8.65 9.84
N ASN A 117 4.58 -8.48 9.73
CA ASN A 117 5.47 -8.65 10.87
C ASN A 117 5.21 -7.62 11.97
N TYR A 118 4.97 -6.37 11.59
CA TYR A 118 4.70 -5.32 12.56
C TYR A 118 3.44 -5.66 13.37
N PHE A 119 2.38 -6.02 12.70
CA PHE A 119 1.10 -6.27 13.37
C PHE A 119 1.05 -7.60 14.10
N HIS A 120 1.81 -8.59 13.65
CA HIS A 120 1.89 -9.87 14.35
C HIS A 120 2.74 -9.79 15.60
N SER A 121 3.71 -8.85 15.63
CA SER A 121 4.59 -8.69 16.79
C SER A 121 3.96 -7.89 17.91
N ALA A 122 2.90 -7.19 17.63
CA ALA A 122 2.27 -6.26 18.58
C ALA A 122 1.37 -6.97 19.60
#